data_935cfe6634f43b2f92548f2818f2e357
#
_entry.id   935cfe6634f43b2f92548f2818f2e357
#
_cell.length_a   1.000
_cell.length_b   1.000
_cell.length_c   1.000
_cell.angle_alpha   90.00
_cell.angle_beta   90.00
_cell.angle_gamma   90.00
#
_symmetry.space_group_name_H-M   'P 1'
#
loop_
_entity.id
_entity.type
_entity.pdbx_description
1 polymer ?
#
loop_
_entity_poly.entity_id
_entity_poly.type
_entity_poly.pdbx_seq_one_letter_code
_entity_poly.pdbx_strand_id
1 'polypeptide(L)'
;MAAIHRMGASQEPDDLVLSGFREAMTLLRRYRVAAAVIVLLVATGGALLFWTKTQQARGATRGRPDPLVGVVSPQRRDIEVKLSFTADILPIQQAAIFSKVSGYIRKLHVERGDFVKEGQLLVEIDDLELRASAEQARAALVSADAGLEVARSTPEGQQANYENQRANLAKARAVAANDARQAERMKTLFQKGMVAAADWDNARTTADSSAASTDAAEAQVRLATVQISTQESQVRLAQAQVETYRAALTLARTNLANTRLLAPFAGYVAQRNLDQGAAVSAQSSGTTNTSVGIIVLQDIKSVKIQLEVPERDIGRVKVGGPVRVTADPYKGELFAGSIARMVHALDPRSRTMGVEVEIPNPDARLKPGMFARVEAVVETRTGVLSVPMETLRVGEGPPLVMVVRNGVVETVPVQLGAADAKGIEIVKGLGEREQVILQGKDLVRQGQKVRTTPAGGQ
;
A
#
# COMPACT_ATOMS: atom_id res chain seq x y z
N MET A 1 -26.92 53.48 37.86
CA MET A 1 -28.21 54.09 38.20
C MET A 1 -28.82 53.24 39.29
N ALA A 2 -28.63 53.65 40.48
CA ALA A 2 -29.53 54.44 41.33
C ALA A 2 -30.66 53.53 41.83
N ALA A 3 -31.04 53.39 43.05
CA ALA A 3 -30.82 54.14 44.30
C ALA A 3 -31.62 53.35 45.36
N ILE A 4 -31.08 53.13 46.57
CA ILE A 4 -31.38 53.95 47.76
C ILE A 4 -32.82 53.71 48.29
N HIS A 5 -33.10 53.30 49.53
CA HIS A 5 -33.02 53.98 50.81
C HIS A 5 -33.66 53.06 51.91
N ARG A 6 -32.97 52.77 52.94
CA ARG A 6 -32.93 53.47 54.27
C ARG A 6 -34.08 53.24 55.26
N MET A 7 -33.62 52.92 56.43
CA MET A 7 -34.02 53.33 57.78
C MET A 7 -35.25 52.75 58.40
N GLY A 8 -35.29 52.49 59.65
CA GLY A 8 -34.50 52.67 60.83
C GLY A 8 -35.22 52.21 62.06
N ALA A 9 -34.44 51.88 62.98
CA ALA A 9 -34.36 52.38 64.41
C ALA A 9 -35.49 52.07 65.40
N SER A 10 -35.05 51.34 66.39
CA SER A 10 -35.09 51.56 67.83
C SER A 10 -36.39 51.63 68.61
N GLN A 11 -36.51 50.72 69.60
CA GLN A 11 -36.53 51.16 71.05
C GLN A 11 -36.86 49.92 71.93
N GLU A 12 -35.94 49.64 72.86
CA GLU A 12 -36.26 49.04 74.17
C GLU A 12 -37.14 50.03 74.95
N PRO A 13 -37.79 49.69 76.07
CA PRO A 13 -37.23 48.93 77.18
C PRO A 13 -38.15 48.07 78.03
N ASP A 14 -37.48 47.28 78.92
CA ASP A 14 -37.85 46.90 80.26
C ASP A 14 -39.23 47.32 80.82
N ASP A 15 -39.97 46.28 81.28
CA ASP A 15 -40.79 46.29 82.49
C ASP A 15 -41.95 45.24 82.34
N LEU A 16 -41.67 43.94 82.58
CA LEU A 16 -42.74 42.97 82.80
C LEU A 16 -42.22 41.64 83.39
N VAL A 17 -41.21 41.62 84.20
CA VAL A 17 -40.65 40.36 84.79
C VAL A 17 -40.90 40.23 86.29
N LEU A 18 -41.61 41.09 86.97
CA LEU A 18 -41.73 41.02 88.43
C LEU A 18 -43.14 40.74 88.97
N SER A 19 -44.18 40.48 88.17
CA SER A 19 -45.53 40.13 88.64
C SER A 19 -45.86 38.66 88.66
N GLY A 20 -45.14 37.84 87.89
CA GLY A 20 -45.45 36.40 87.73
C GLY A 20 -44.91 35.45 88.80
N PHE A 21 -43.97 35.87 89.64
CA PHE A 21 -43.32 34.96 90.60
C PHE A 21 -44.08 34.74 91.93
N ARG A 22 -45.09 35.51 92.27
CA ARG A 22 -45.85 35.39 93.54
C ARG A 22 -47.04 34.46 93.47
N GLU A 23 -47.64 34.22 92.32
CA GLU A 23 -48.74 33.24 92.14
C GLU A 23 -48.28 31.80 91.92
N ALA A 24 -47.13 31.54 91.47
CA ALA A 24 -46.60 30.18 91.22
C ALA A 24 -46.25 29.41 92.51
N MET A 25 -46.06 30.14 93.66
CA MET A 25 -45.65 29.50 94.90
C MET A 25 -46.79 28.97 95.76
N THR A 26 -48.09 29.41 95.51
CA THR A 26 -49.26 28.92 96.25
C THR A 26 -49.90 27.67 95.61
N LEU A 27 -49.69 27.42 94.36
CA LEU A 27 -50.16 26.21 93.64
C LEU A 27 -49.33 24.97 93.89
N LEU A 28 -48.02 25.12 94.20
CA LEU A 28 -47.04 24.03 94.45
C LEU A 28 -47.34 23.24 95.72
N ARG A 29 -48.10 23.77 96.69
CA ARG A 29 -48.40 23.05 97.96
C ARG A 29 -49.60 22.10 97.89
N ARG A 30 -50.47 22.20 96.84
CA ARG A 30 -51.68 21.33 96.66
C ARG A 30 -51.41 20.05 95.84
N TYR A 31 -50.29 19.96 95.16
CA TYR A 31 -50.01 18.86 94.23
C TYR A 31 -48.84 17.98 94.69
N ARG A 32 -48.36 18.06 95.91
CA ARG A 32 -47.18 17.26 96.41
C ARG A 32 -47.41 15.74 96.27
N VAL A 33 -48.66 15.31 96.36
CA VAL A 33 -49.01 13.86 96.21
C VAL A 33 -49.06 13.46 94.73
N ALA A 34 -49.57 14.32 93.86
CA ALA A 34 -49.60 14.09 92.41
C ALA A 34 -48.19 14.09 91.79
N ALA A 35 -47.29 14.99 92.25
CA ALA A 35 -45.91 15.00 91.82
C ALA A 35 -45.16 13.77 92.21
N ALA A 36 -45.34 13.23 93.38
CA ALA A 36 -44.76 11.99 93.87
C ALA A 36 -45.19 10.78 93.06
N VAL A 37 -46.39 10.71 92.63
CA VAL A 37 -46.94 9.62 91.78
C VAL A 37 -46.41 9.73 90.35
N ILE A 38 -46.29 10.93 89.80
CA ILE A 38 -45.67 11.15 88.46
C ILE A 38 -44.17 10.78 88.44
N VAL A 39 -43.45 11.12 89.51
CA VAL A 39 -42.00 10.73 89.62
C VAL A 39 -41.87 9.22 89.73
N LEU A 40 -42.76 8.58 90.45
CA LEU A 40 -42.75 7.10 90.59
C LEU A 40 -43.09 6.42 89.21
N LEU A 41 -44.04 6.99 88.45
CA LEU A 41 -44.35 6.44 87.14
C LEU A 41 -43.25 6.69 86.08
N VAL A 42 -42.57 7.84 86.17
CA VAL A 42 -41.42 8.13 85.27
C VAL A 42 -40.24 7.25 85.65
N ALA A 43 -40.00 7.00 86.97
CA ALA A 43 -38.92 6.16 87.40
C ALA A 43 -39.17 4.66 87.04
N THR A 44 -40.41 4.19 87.19
CA THR A 44 -40.76 2.85 86.74
C THR A 44 -40.82 2.67 85.25
N GLY A 45 -41.34 3.67 84.53
CA GLY A 45 -41.31 3.70 83.04
C GLY A 45 -39.89 3.78 82.47
N GLY A 46 -39.03 4.59 83.11
CA GLY A 46 -37.61 4.72 82.77
C GLY A 46 -36.82 3.38 83.01
N ALA A 47 -37.11 2.73 84.15
CA ALA A 47 -36.49 1.44 84.45
C ALA A 47 -36.97 0.34 83.49
N LEU A 48 -38.24 0.32 83.10
CA LEU A 48 -38.78 -0.64 82.10
C LEU A 48 -38.21 -0.40 80.71
N LEU A 49 -38.05 0.84 80.29
CA LEU A 49 -37.41 1.23 78.98
C LEU A 49 -35.89 0.95 79.00
N PHE A 50 -35.24 1.09 80.11
CA PHE A 50 -33.83 0.73 80.25
C PHE A 50 -33.62 -0.81 80.25
N TRP A 51 -34.55 -1.55 80.85
CA TRP A 51 -34.52 -3.01 80.92
C TRP A 51 -34.85 -3.62 79.50
N THR A 52 -35.78 -3.03 78.76
CA THR A 52 -36.05 -3.45 77.37
C THR A 52 -34.89 -3.12 76.42
N LYS A 53 -34.20 -1.97 76.59
CA LYS A 53 -32.99 -1.65 75.81
C LYS A 53 -31.82 -2.57 76.12
N THR A 54 -31.64 -3.01 77.35
CA THR A 54 -30.56 -3.92 77.71
C THR A 54 -30.84 -5.39 77.33
N GLN A 55 -32.12 -5.79 77.15
CA GLN A 55 -32.46 -7.08 76.58
C GLN A 55 -32.29 -7.11 75.03
N GLN A 56 -32.51 -6.00 74.33
CA GLN A 56 -32.32 -5.89 72.85
C GLN A 56 -30.82 -5.88 72.49
N ALA A 57 -29.93 -5.51 73.41
CA ALA A 57 -28.48 -5.55 73.18
C ALA A 57 -27.86 -6.96 73.41
N ARG A 58 -28.57 -7.94 73.94
CA ARG A 58 -28.11 -9.30 74.15
C ARG A 58 -28.58 -10.35 73.16
N GLY A 59 -29.38 -9.92 72.14
CA GLY A 59 -30.02 -10.80 71.13
C GLY A 59 -29.45 -10.76 69.74
N ALA A 60 -28.29 -10.09 69.46
CA ALA A 60 -27.84 -9.84 68.10
C ALA A 60 -26.36 -10.28 67.85
N THR A 61 -25.98 -11.47 68.28
CA THR A 61 -24.84 -12.20 67.66
C THR A 61 -25.32 -13.52 67.09
N ARG A 62 -26.39 -13.46 66.27
CA ARG A 62 -26.60 -14.45 65.24
C ARG A 62 -25.62 -14.07 64.13
N GLY A 63 -24.51 -14.84 63.98
CA GLY A 63 -23.54 -14.69 62.92
C GLY A 63 -24.28 -14.62 61.58
N ARG A 64 -24.14 -13.50 60.86
CA ARG A 64 -24.52 -13.48 59.46
C ARG A 64 -23.91 -14.71 58.81
N PRO A 65 -24.66 -15.52 58.11
CA PRO A 65 -24.09 -16.65 57.41
C PRO A 65 -22.95 -16.13 56.55
N ASP A 66 -21.81 -16.81 56.60
CA ASP A 66 -20.64 -16.43 55.79
C ASP A 66 -21.08 -16.22 54.36
N PRO A 67 -20.79 -15.06 53.76
CA PRO A 67 -21.23 -14.74 52.41
C PRO A 67 -20.70 -15.78 51.40
N LEU A 68 -21.54 -16.18 50.49
CA LEU A 68 -21.19 -17.11 49.43
C LEU A 68 -20.51 -16.34 48.30
N VAL A 69 -19.31 -16.75 47.94
CA VAL A 69 -18.54 -16.14 46.80
C VAL A 69 -18.23 -17.20 45.75
N GLY A 70 -18.36 -16.77 44.48
CA GLY A 70 -17.95 -17.60 43.36
C GLY A 70 -16.45 -17.48 43.15
N VAL A 71 -15.75 -18.61 43.12
CA VAL A 71 -14.29 -18.65 42.92
C VAL A 71 -13.90 -19.38 41.65
N VAL A 72 -12.80 -18.94 41.07
CA VAL A 72 -12.15 -19.54 39.89
C VAL A 72 -10.69 -19.82 40.23
N SER A 73 -10.16 -20.94 39.76
CA SER A 73 -8.73 -21.20 39.83
C SER A 73 -8.00 -20.61 38.64
N PRO A 74 -6.82 -20.01 38.84
CA PRO A 74 -5.99 -19.58 37.74
C PRO A 74 -5.66 -20.75 36.80
N GLN A 75 -5.64 -20.53 35.53
CA GLN A 75 -5.36 -21.54 34.50
C GLN A 75 -4.16 -21.14 33.66
N ARG A 76 -3.30 -22.14 33.35
CA ARG A 76 -2.28 -21.92 32.32
C ARG A 76 -2.90 -22.03 30.96
N ARG A 77 -2.72 -20.97 30.16
CA ARG A 77 -3.16 -20.93 28.80
C ARG A 77 -2.29 -19.99 27.95
N ASP A 78 -2.44 -20.10 26.66
CA ASP A 78 -1.81 -19.19 25.74
C ASP A 78 -2.64 -17.91 25.64
N ILE A 79 -1.97 -16.76 25.68
CA ILE A 79 -2.56 -15.45 25.51
C ILE A 79 -2.01 -14.84 24.22
N GLU A 80 -2.91 -14.50 23.30
CA GLU A 80 -2.59 -13.77 22.08
C GLU A 80 -2.87 -12.28 22.28
N VAL A 81 -1.83 -11.47 22.22
CA VAL A 81 -2.00 -10.01 22.18
C VAL A 81 -2.31 -9.60 20.75
N LYS A 82 -3.45 -8.97 20.56
CA LYS A 82 -3.94 -8.56 19.25
C LYS A 82 -4.06 -7.05 19.14
N LEU A 83 -3.72 -6.52 17.99
CA LEU A 83 -4.06 -5.17 17.59
C LEU A 83 -5.21 -5.22 16.59
N SER A 84 -6.25 -4.42 16.82
CA SER A 84 -7.42 -4.36 15.96
C SER A 84 -7.39 -3.08 15.13
N PHE A 85 -7.58 -3.23 13.82
CA PHE A 85 -7.66 -2.16 12.86
C PHE A 85 -8.93 -2.31 12.02
N THR A 86 -9.40 -1.21 11.44
CA THR A 86 -10.47 -1.24 10.45
C THR A 86 -9.93 -0.59 9.17
N ALA A 87 -10.14 -1.24 8.04
CA ALA A 87 -9.64 -0.76 6.75
C ALA A 87 -10.47 -1.33 5.59
N ASP A 88 -10.29 -0.73 4.41
CA ASP A 88 -10.93 -1.18 3.19
C ASP A 88 -10.19 -2.34 2.53
N ILE A 89 -10.97 -3.24 1.96
CA ILE A 89 -10.46 -4.30 1.10
C ILE A 89 -10.18 -3.71 -0.28
N LEU A 90 -8.96 -3.90 -0.77
CA LEU A 90 -8.49 -3.46 -2.07
C LEU A 90 -8.16 -4.66 -2.96
N PRO A 91 -8.26 -4.53 -4.29
CA PRO A 91 -7.79 -5.58 -5.20
C PRO A 91 -6.28 -5.72 -5.10
N ILE A 92 -5.74 -6.92 -5.37
CA ILE A 92 -4.28 -7.11 -5.40
C ILE A 92 -3.65 -6.27 -6.52
N GLN A 93 -4.33 -6.21 -7.67
CA GLN A 93 -3.93 -5.41 -8.82
C GLN A 93 -5.16 -4.75 -9.46
N GLN A 94 -4.99 -3.51 -9.92
CA GLN A 94 -6.00 -2.76 -10.64
C GLN A 94 -5.35 -2.02 -11.81
N ALA A 95 -6.01 -2.04 -12.97
CA ALA A 95 -5.61 -1.25 -14.13
C ALA A 95 -6.82 -0.55 -14.75
N ALA A 96 -6.67 0.74 -14.99
CA ALA A 96 -7.57 1.49 -15.85
C ALA A 96 -7.05 1.42 -17.29
N ILE A 97 -7.85 0.91 -18.21
CA ILE A 97 -7.50 0.70 -19.60
C ILE A 97 -7.87 1.95 -20.39
N PHE A 98 -6.87 2.54 -21.02
CA PHE A 98 -7.02 3.75 -21.85
C PHE A 98 -6.70 3.44 -23.30
N SER A 99 -7.23 4.26 -24.22
CA SER A 99 -6.80 4.23 -25.59
C SER A 99 -5.49 4.97 -25.79
N LYS A 100 -4.61 4.41 -26.64
CA LYS A 100 -3.39 5.06 -27.11
C LYS A 100 -3.60 5.80 -28.46
N VAL A 101 -4.77 5.62 -29.07
CA VAL A 101 -5.15 6.24 -30.33
C VAL A 101 -6.51 6.91 -30.20
N SER A 102 -6.73 7.97 -30.98
CA SER A 102 -8.03 8.63 -31.05
C SER A 102 -8.95 7.92 -32.04
N GLY A 103 -10.24 7.91 -31.77
CA GLY A 103 -11.25 7.30 -32.63
C GLY A 103 -12.58 7.09 -31.91
N TYR A 104 -13.44 6.27 -32.46
CA TYR A 104 -14.71 5.88 -31.86
C TYR A 104 -14.69 4.41 -31.44
N ILE A 105 -15.32 4.06 -30.33
CA ILE A 105 -15.47 2.67 -29.91
C ILE A 105 -16.38 1.96 -30.90
N ARG A 106 -15.82 1.06 -31.69
CA ARG A 106 -16.56 0.25 -32.65
C ARG A 106 -17.33 -0.87 -31.97
N LYS A 107 -16.70 -1.56 -30.99
CA LYS A 107 -17.31 -2.66 -30.27
C LYS A 107 -16.67 -2.83 -28.89
N LEU A 108 -17.51 -3.19 -27.93
CA LEU A 108 -17.13 -3.66 -26.61
C LEU A 108 -17.43 -5.16 -26.53
N HIS A 109 -16.46 -5.94 -26.06
CA HIS A 109 -16.56 -7.39 -25.98
C HIS A 109 -16.83 -7.90 -24.56
N VAL A 110 -16.91 -6.99 -23.59
CA VAL A 110 -17.07 -7.31 -22.18
C VAL A 110 -18.04 -6.36 -21.50
N GLU A 111 -18.72 -6.88 -20.49
CA GLU A 111 -19.64 -6.15 -19.64
C GLU A 111 -19.07 -5.99 -18.22
N ARG A 112 -19.66 -5.11 -17.43
CA ARG A 112 -19.33 -4.97 -16.01
C ARG A 112 -19.65 -6.25 -15.25
N GLY A 113 -18.66 -6.78 -14.52
CA GLY A 113 -18.77 -8.03 -13.77
C GLY A 113 -18.18 -9.25 -14.48
N ASP A 114 -17.88 -9.15 -15.78
CA ASP A 114 -17.29 -10.25 -16.54
C ASP A 114 -15.87 -10.57 -16.05
N PHE A 115 -15.54 -11.88 -16.07
CA PHE A 115 -14.19 -12.33 -15.90
C PHE A 115 -13.48 -12.41 -17.24
N VAL A 116 -12.28 -11.85 -17.34
CA VAL A 116 -11.45 -11.83 -18.54
C VAL A 116 -10.09 -12.47 -18.29
N LYS A 117 -9.54 -13.10 -19.33
CA LYS A 117 -8.19 -13.67 -19.32
C LYS A 117 -7.17 -12.63 -19.78
N GLU A 118 -5.93 -12.80 -19.38
CA GLU A 118 -4.82 -12.00 -19.92
C GLU A 118 -4.76 -12.12 -21.46
N GLY A 119 -4.55 -10.99 -22.15
CA GLY A 119 -4.55 -10.91 -23.61
C GLY A 119 -5.93 -10.96 -24.27
N GLN A 120 -7.01 -11.11 -23.52
CA GLN A 120 -8.37 -11.11 -24.08
C GLN A 120 -8.72 -9.72 -24.62
N LEU A 121 -9.36 -9.70 -25.81
CA LEU A 121 -9.82 -8.46 -26.43
C LEU A 121 -11.01 -7.90 -25.64
N LEU A 122 -10.86 -6.61 -25.21
CA LEU A 122 -11.86 -5.91 -24.43
C LEU A 122 -12.64 -4.90 -25.29
N VAL A 123 -11.91 -4.11 -26.07
CA VAL A 123 -12.46 -2.99 -26.83
C VAL A 123 -11.84 -2.97 -28.22
N GLU A 124 -12.66 -2.73 -29.23
CA GLU A 124 -12.24 -2.40 -30.58
C GLU A 124 -12.58 -0.94 -30.88
N ILE A 125 -11.58 -0.19 -31.28
CA ILE A 125 -11.73 1.18 -31.80
C ILE A 125 -11.83 1.08 -33.33
N ASP A 126 -12.54 2.01 -33.95
CA ASP A 126 -12.64 2.08 -35.40
C ASP A 126 -11.24 2.23 -36.01
N ASP A 127 -10.89 1.26 -36.85
CA ASP A 127 -9.55 1.07 -37.41
C ASP A 127 -9.43 1.44 -38.86
N LEU A 128 -10.51 1.95 -39.48
CA LEU A 128 -10.56 2.17 -40.92
C LEU A 128 -9.45 3.11 -41.42
N GLU A 129 -9.31 4.28 -40.79
CA GLU A 129 -8.29 5.26 -41.14
C GLU A 129 -6.87 4.78 -40.89
N LEU A 130 -6.66 4.12 -39.70
CA LEU A 130 -5.35 3.59 -39.31
C LEU A 130 -4.92 2.41 -40.17
N ARG A 131 -5.88 1.62 -40.64
CA ARG A 131 -5.63 0.54 -41.62
C ARG A 131 -5.21 1.10 -42.97
N ALA A 132 -5.93 2.12 -43.46
CA ALA A 132 -5.56 2.81 -44.69
C ALA A 132 -4.17 3.45 -44.61
N SER A 133 -3.83 4.08 -43.48
CA SER A 133 -2.51 4.64 -43.22
C SER A 133 -1.40 3.57 -43.20
N ALA A 134 -1.66 2.43 -42.63
CA ALA A 134 -0.69 1.30 -42.62
C ALA A 134 -0.46 0.74 -44.02
N GLU A 135 -1.51 0.61 -44.84
CA GLU A 135 -1.38 0.18 -46.23
C GLU A 135 -0.66 1.23 -47.09
N GLN A 136 -0.90 2.51 -46.86
CA GLN A 136 -0.14 3.59 -47.52
C GLN A 136 1.36 3.53 -47.19
N ALA A 137 1.69 3.38 -45.92
CA ALA A 137 3.08 3.24 -45.47
C ALA A 137 3.75 1.99 -46.04
N ARG A 138 2.97 0.88 -46.17
CA ARG A 138 3.43 -0.36 -46.81
C ARG A 138 3.75 -0.15 -48.28
N ALA A 139 2.87 0.52 -49.02
CA ALA A 139 3.08 0.84 -50.45
C ALA A 139 4.31 1.71 -50.65
N ALA A 140 4.53 2.71 -49.75
CA ALA A 140 5.72 3.56 -49.80
C ALA A 140 7.01 2.77 -49.57
N LEU A 141 7.02 1.79 -48.62
CA LEU A 141 8.15 0.91 -48.42
C LEU A 141 8.44 0.04 -49.65
N VAL A 142 7.43 -0.56 -50.25
CA VAL A 142 7.59 -1.36 -51.49
C VAL A 142 8.18 -0.52 -52.63
N SER A 143 7.75 0.74 -52.76
CA SER A 143 8.31 1.64 -53.75
C SER A 143 9.78 1.98 -53.46
N ALA A 144 10.14 2.21 -52.20
CA ALA A 144 11.53 2.46 -51.80
C ALA A 144 12.45 1.23 -52.00
N ASP A 145 11.94 0.02 -51.69
CA ASP A 145 12.67 -1.23 -51.94
C ASP A 145 12.95 -1.41 -53.45
N ALA A 146 11.97 -1.12 -54.33
CA ALA A 146 12.17 -1.14 -55.77
C ALA A 146 13.22 -0.11 -56.21
N GLY A 147 13.21 1.10 -55.64
CA GLY A 147 14.24 2.11 -55.86
C GLY A 147 15.65 1.67 -55.44
N LEU A 148 15.77 0.96 -54.33
CA LEU A 148 17.03 0.39 -53.86
C LEU A 148 17.56 -0.68 -54.82
N GLU A 149 16.68 -1.52 -55.36
CA GLU A 149 17.04 -2.55 -56.33
C GLU A 149 17.59 -1.92 -57.63
N VAL A 150 16.95 -0.87 -58.11
CA VAL A 150 17.46 -0.09 -59.23
C VAL A 150 18.82 0.53 -58.94
N ALA A 151 18.97 1.13 -57.76
CA ALA A 151 20.26 1.70 -57.34
C ALA A 151 21.37 0.65 -57.23
N ARG A 152 21.07 -0.59 -56.86
CA ARG A 152 22.06 -1.70 -56.77
C ARG A 152 22.44 -2.28 -58.11
N SER A 153 21.57 -2.24 -59.11
CA SER A 153 21.90 -2.77 -60.45
C SER A 153 22.90 -1.89 -61.22
N THR A 154 23.00 -0.61 -60.92
CA THR A 154 23.86 0.38 -61.64
C THR A 154 25.37 0.22 -61.32
N PRO A 155 25.83 -0.16 -60.12
CA PRO A 155 27.26 -0.33 -59.80
C PRO A 155 28.01 -1.38 -60.63
N GLU A 156 27.32 -2.44 -61.08
CA GLU A 156 27.95 -3.52 -61.87
C GLU A 156 28.50 -3.01 -63.20
N GLY A 157 27.78 -2.13 -63.88
CA GLY A 157 28.25 -1.46 -65.10
C GLY A 157 29.42 -0.55 -64.86
N GLN A 158 29.48 0.17 -63.74
CA GLN A 158 30.57 1.06 -63.38
C GLN A 158 31.84 0.28 -62.99
N GLN A 159 31.70 -0.86 -62.33
CA GLN A 159 32.78 -1.74 -62.01
C GLN A 159 33.44 -2.30 -63.27
N ALA A 160 32.66 -2.73 -64.28
CA ALA A 160 33.17 -3.17 -65.55
C ALA A 160 33.93 -2.06 -66.31
N ASN A 161 33.43 -0.83 -66.25
CA ASN A 161 34.15 0.34 -66.81
C ASN A 161 35.49 0.59 -66.10
N TYR A 162 35.52 0.55 -64.78
CA TYR A 162 36.74 0.68 -63.98
C TYR A 162 37.78 -0.39 -64.35
N GLU A 163 37.40 -1.63 -64.53
CA GLU A 163 38.30 -2.73 -64.93
C GLU A 163 38.88 -2.50 -66.33
N ASN A 164 38.06 -2.00 -67.29
CA ASN A 164 38.52 -1.61 -68.61
C ASN A 164 39.53 -0.47 -68.56
N GLN A 165 39.29 0.60 -67.77
CA GLN A 165 40.24 1.70 -67.63
C GLN A 165 41.53 1.24 -66.95
N ARG A 166 41.47 0.35 -66.00
CA ARG A 166 42.63 -0.26 -65.31
C ARG A 166 43.46 -1.10 -66.28
N ALA A 167 42.83 -1.85 -67.18
CA ALA A 167 43.52 -2.60 -68.23
C ALA A 167 44.23 -1.66 -69.23
N ASN A 168 43.53 -0.57 -69.63
CA ASN A 168 44.14 0.44 -70.48
C ASN A 168 45.35 1.12 -69.84
N LEU A 169 45.28 1.44 -68.56
CA LEU A 169 46.43 1.98 -67.80
C LEU A 169 47.60 0.99 -67.75
N ALA A 170 47.34 -0.29 -67.55
CA ALA A 170 48.36 -1.32 -67.53
C ALA A 170 49.09 -1.40 -68.88
N LYS A 171 48.36 -1.32 -69.99
CA LYS A 171 48.90 -1.23 -71.36
C LYS A 171 49.74 0.03 -71.56
N ALA A 172 49.24 1.23 -71.19
CA ALA A 172 49.97 2.48 -71.30
C ALA A 172 51.31 2.46 -70.50
N ARG A 173 51.28 1.94 -69.26
CA ARG A 173 52.42 1.78 -68.41
C ARG A 173 53.54 0.84 -69.05
N ALA A 174 53.04 -0.24 -69.66
CA ALA A 174 53.96 -1.17 -70.33
C ALA A 174 54.71 -0.54 -71.56
N VAL A 175 53.90 0.27 -72.32
CA VAL A 175 54.49 1.03 -73.48
C VAL A 175 55.47 2.08 -72.98
N ALA A 176 55.12 2.92 -72.04
CA ALA A 176 55.93 3.98 -71.47
C ALA A 176 57.24 3.41 -70.85
N ALA A 177 57.16 2.28 -70.15
CA ALA A 177 58.31 1.62 -69.61
C ALA A 177 59.30 1.07 -70.69
N ASN A 178 58.75 0.65 -71.85
CA ASN A 178 59.55 0.24 -72.95
C ASN A 178 60.21 1.43 -73.64
N ASP A 179 59.49 2.50 -73.91
CA ASP A 179 59.98 3.72 -74.55
C ASP A 179 61.01 4.45 -73.66
N ALA A 180 60.79 4.51 -72.36
CA ALA A 180 61.76 5.03 -71.41
C ALA A 180 63.11 4.25 -71.43
N ARG A 181 63.03 2.91 -71.49
CA ARG A 181 64.20 2.08 -71.63
C ARG A 181 64.95 2.33 -73.01
N GLN A 182 64.16 2.54 -74.04
CA GLN A 182 64.72 2.85 -75.39
C GLN A 182 65.43 4.22 -75.38
N ALA A 183 64.76 5.26 -74.82
CA ALA A 183 65.30 6.60 -74.66
C ALA A 183 66.64 6.58 -73.86
N GLU A 184 66.69 5.85 -72.73
CA GLU A 184 67.95 5.75 -71.96
C GLU A 184 69.07 5.02 -72.71
N ARG A 185 68.72 4.01 -73.52
CA ARG A 185 69.75 3.36 -74.41
C ARG A 185 70.25 4.33 -75.45
N MET A 186 69.33 5.08 -76.13
CA MET A 186 69.72 6.07 -77.12
C MET A 186 70.53 7.20 -76.54
N LYS A 187 70.26 7.66 -75.37
CA LYS A 187 71.04 8.63 -74.59
C LYS A 187 72.46 8.16 -74.37
N THR A 188 72.64 6.90 -73.90
CA THR A 188 73.92 6.31 -73.66
C THR A 188 74.77 6.17 -74.96
N LEU A 189 74.10 5.80 -76.10
CA LEU A 189 74.77 5.71 -77.41
C LEU A 189 75.16 7.08 -77.93
N PHE A 190 74.32 8.09 -77.77
CA PHE A 190 74.57 9.47 -78.13
C PHE A 190 75.76 10.05 -77.39
N GLN A 191 75.84 9.82 -76.07
CA GLN A 191 76.96 10.22 -75.25
C GLN A 191 78.29 9.57 -75.67
N LYS A 192 78.22 8.38 -76.30
CA LYS A 192 79.44 7.69 -76.92
C LYS A 192 79.67 8.07 -78.35
N GLY A 193 78.85 9.01 -78.95
CA GLY A 193 79.03 9.45 -80.33
C GLY A 193 78.57 8.42 -81.39
N MET A 194 77.78 7.41 -81.05
CA MET A 194 77.34 6.29 -81.91
C MET A 194 76.04 6.50 -82.67
N VAL A 195 75.26 7.54 -82.28
CA VAL A 195 73.99 7.89 -82.97
C VAL A 195 73.84 9.40 -83.13
N ALA A 196 72.96 9.85 -84.05
CA ALA A 196 72.72 11.24 -84.27
C ALA A 196 71.88 11.90 -83.15
N ALA A 197 72.05 13.19 -82.91
CA ALA A 197 71.25 13.96 -81.95
C ALA A 197 69.70 13.84 -82.21
N ALA A 198 69.35 13.83 -83.48
CA ALA A 198 67.89 13.69 -83.90
C ALA A 198 67.28 12.34 -83.43
N ASP A 199 68.09 11.24 -83.42
CA ASP A 199 67.61 9.91 -82.96
C ASP A 199 67.37 9.93 -81.48
N TRP A 200 68.24 10.58 -80.72
CA TRP A 200 68.06 10.78 -79.29
C TRP A 200 66.80 11.65 -78.99
N ASP A 201 66.63 12.78 -79.64
CA ASP A 201 65.54 13.69 -79.47
C ASP A 201 64.18 13.00 -79.80
N ASN A 202 64.18 12.18 -80.88
CA ASN A 202 62.98 11.41 -81.28
C ASN A 202 62.62 10.38 -80.19
N ALA A 203 63.62 9.63 -79.70
CA ALA A 203 63.37 8.63 -78.65
C ALA A 203 62.90 9.28 -77.33
N ARG A 204 63.47 10.43 -76.99
CA ARG A 204 63.04 11.23 -75.82
C ARG A 204 61.62 11.72 -76.01
N THR A 205 61.24 12.32 -77.13
CA THR A 205 59.86 12.81 -77.42
C THR A 205 58.87 11.68 -77.38
N THR A 206 59.28 10.47 -77.88
CA THR A 206 58.41 9.29 -77.82
C THR A 206 58.18 8.84 -76.36
N ALA A 207 59.21 8.83 -75.54
CA ALA A 207 59.17 8.49 -74.12
C ALA A 207 58.29 9.54 -73.34
N ASP A 208 58.48 10.84 -73.59
CA ASP A 208 57.69 11.91 -72.99
C ASP A 208 56.24 11.82 -73.39
N SER A 209 55.93 11.49 -74.64
CA SER A 209 54.57 11.28 -75.13
C SER A 209 53.89 10.07 -74.54
N SER A 210 54.58 8.95 -74.40
CA SER A 210 54.09 7.73 -73.76
C SER A 210 53.87 7.89 -72.23
N ALA A 211 54.74 8.72 -71.59
CA ALA A 211 54.51 9.10 -70.17
C ALA A 211 53.28 9.94 -70.02
N ALA A 212 53.06 10.96 -70.84
CA ALA A 212 51.85 11.78 -70.84
C ALA A 212 50.55 10.95 -71.13
N SER A 213 50.68 9.91 -71.99
CA SER A 213 49.57 8.97 -72.22
C SER A 213 49.26 8.14 -70.98
N THR A 214 50.30 7.78 -70.20
CA THR A 214 50.10 7.07 -68.93
C THR A 214 49.39 7.94 -67.88
N ASP A 215 49.79 9.21 -67.78
CA ASP A 215 49.15 10.17 -66.87
C ASP A 215 47.64 10.37 -67.23
N ALA A 216 47.36 10.44 -68.54
CA ALA A 216 45.97 10.52 -69.03
C ALA A 216 45.16 9.25 -68.66
N ALA A 217 45.78 8.04 -68.83
CA ALA A 217 45.10 6.80 -68.44
C ALA A 217 44.88 6.68 -66.92
N GLU A 218 45.86 7.20 -66.11
CA GLU A 218 45.67 7.29 -64.67
C GLU A 218 44.50 8.21 -64.25
N ALA A 219 44.35 9.34 -64.94
CA ALA A 219 43.24 10.26 -64.72
C ALA A 219 41.88 9.56 -65.03
N GLN A 220 41.86 8.72 -66.07
CA GLN A 220 40.62 7.95 -66.41
C GLN A 220 40.28 6.93 -65.34
N VAL A 221 41.27 6.22 -64.76
CA VAL A 221 41.05 5.32 -63.65
C VAL A 221 40.52 6.05 -62.41
N ARG A 222 41.13 7.23 -62.10
CA ARG A 222 40.65 8.07 -61.01
C ARG A 222 39.17 8.50 -61.19
N LEU A 223 38.81 8.90 -62.40
CA LEU A 223 37.44 9.25 -62.78
C LEU A 223 36.47 8.06 -62.55
N ALA A 224 36.86 6.87 -63.04
CA ALA A 224 36.05 5.66 -62.86
C ALA A 224 35.90 5.29 -61.36
N THR A 225 36.94 5.48 -60.54
CA THR A 225 36.86 5.26 -59.07
C THR A 225 35.88 6.23 -58.40
N VAL A 226 35.89 7.52 -58.77
CA VAL A 226 34.94 8.51 -58.26
C VAL A 226 33.49 8.17 -58.68
N GLN A 227 33.31 7.68 -59.89
CA GLN A 227 31.97 7.24 -60.34
C GLN A 227 31.44 6.08 -59.52
N ILE A 228 32.28 5.07 -59.20
CA ILE A 228 31.89 3.97 -58.32
C ILE A 228 31.51 4.50 -56.91
N SER A 229 32.35 5.35 -56.31
CA SER A 229 32.08 5.90 -54.98
C SER A 229 30.79 6.75 -54.92
N THR A 230 30.49 7.47 -55.98
CA THR A 230 29.24 8.22 -56.13
C THR A 230 28.05 7.27 -56.17
N GLN A 231 28.16 6.21 -56.97
CA GLN A 231 27.10 5.21 -57.10
C GLN A 231 26.87 4.44 -55.79
N GLU A 232 27.93 4.05 -55.06
CA GLU A 232 27.81 3.46 -53.75
C GLU A 232 27.13 4.40 -52.77
N SER A 233 27.39 5.70 -52.88
CA SER A 233 26.71 6.71 -52.04
C SER A 233 25.23 6.80 -52.36
N GLN A 234 24.83 6.66 -53.65
CA GLN A 234 23.41 6.57 -54.05
C GLN A 234 22.75 5.30 -53.48
N VAL A 235 23.44 4.15 -53.48
CA VAL A 235 22.91 2.93 -52.88
C VAL A 235 22.73 3.12 -51.37
N ARG A 236 23.68 3.74 -50.67
CA ARG A 236 23.55 4.03 -49.22
C ARG A 236 22.34 4.99 -48.96
N LEU A 237 22.15 6.01 -49.82
CA LEU A 237 21.00 6.92 -49.71
C LEU A 237 19.67 6.18 -49.90
N ALA A 238 19.57 5.32 -50.92
CA ALA A 238 18.38 4.51 -51.17
C ALA A 238 18.12 3.53 -50.02
N GLN A 239 19.17 2.93 -49.41
CA GLN A 239 19.07 2.12 -48.22
C GLN A 239 18.53 2.89 -47.01
N ALA A 240 19.04 4.07 -46.75
CA ALA A 240 18.54 4.94 -45.67
C ALA A 240 17.07 5.32 -45.89
N GLN A 241 16.64 5.51 -47.14
CA GLN A 241 15.25 5.78 -47.48
C GLN A 241 14.34 4.57 -47.17
N VAL A 242 14.79 3.34 -47.48
CA VAL A 242 14.07 2.10 -47.14
C VAL A 242 13.90 1.99 -45.63
N GLU A 243 14.95 2.23 -44.85
CA GLU A 243 14.86 2.18 -43.35
C GLU A 243 13.89 3.25 -42.81
N THR A 244 13.85 4.43 -43.42
CA THR A 244 12.89 5.49 -43.06
C THR A 244 11.45 5.04 -43.28
N TYR A 245 11.11 4.46 -44.46
CA TYR A 245 9.77 3.95 -44.72
C TYR A 245 9.44 2.71 -43.90
N ARG A 246 10.42 1.85 -43.59
CA ARG A 246 10.23 0.72 -42.69
C ARG A 246 9.85 1.17 -41.28
N ALA A 247 10.52 2.21 -40.77
CA ALA A 247 10.16 2.82 -39.50
C ALA A 247 8.75 3.43 -39.52
N ALA A 248 8.39 4.14 -40.62
CA ALA A 248 7.06 4.70 -40.80
C ALA A 248 5.96 3.60 -40.83
N LEU A 249 6.20 2.49 -41.54
CA LEU A 249 5.28 1.34 -41.56
C LEU A 249 5.14 0.72 -40.18
N THR A 250 6.23 0.60 -39.44
CA THR A 250 6.21 0.06 -38.07
C THR A 250 5.35 0.94 -37.16
N LEU A 251 5.50 2.25 -37.23
CA LEU A 251 4.68 3.21 -36.49
C LEU A 251 3.19 3.08 -36.86
N ALA A 252 2.86 3.04 -38.15
CA ALA A 252 1.48 2.91 -38.62
C ALA A 252 0.85 1.56 -38.14
N ARG A 253 1.60 0.45 -38.21
CA ARG A 253 1.15 -0.85 -37.70
C ARG A 253 0.95 -0.85 -36.17
N THR A 254 1.83 -0.19 -35.43
CA THR A 254 1.70 -0.03 -33.97
C THR A 254 0.43 0.74 -33.63
N ASN A 255 0.15 1.84 -34.32
CA ASN A 255 -1.07 2.59 -34.12
C ASN A 255 -2.32 1.76 -34.45
N LEU A 256 -2.28 0.99 -35.53
CA LEU A 256 -3.34 0.04 -35.87
C LEU A 256 -3.52 -1.05 -34.81
N ALA A 257 -2.44 -1.60 -34.27
CA ALA A 257 -2.52 -2.58 -33.19
C ALA A 257 -3.12 -1.99 -31.92
N ASN A 258 -2.85 -0.71 -31.62
CA ASN A 258 -3.39 0.02 -30.48
C ASN A 258 -4.91 0.28 -30.57
N THR A 259 -5.57 0.00 -31.71
CA THR A 259 -7.04 0.04 -31.81
C THR A 259 -7.71 -1.13 -31.08
N ARG A 260 -6.95 -2.18 -30.79
CA ARG A 260 -7.42 -3.38 -30.08
C ARG A 260 -6.90 -3.37 -28.65
N LEU A 261 -7.76 -3.02 -27.71
CA LEU A 261 -7.40 -2.97 -26.30
C LEU A 261 -7.55 -4.34 -25.69
N LEU A 262 -6.43 -4.85 -25.19
CA LEU A 262 -6.34 -6.18 -24.59
C LEU A 262 -6.22 -6.06 -23.05
N ALA A 263 -6.65 -7.12 -22.34
CA ALA A 263 -6.50 -7.22 -20.90
C ALA A 263 -5.02 -7.42 -20.53
N PRO A 264 -4.41 -6.59 -19.65
CA PRO A 264 -3.02 -6.73 -19.25
C PRO A 264 -2.78 -7.89 -18.26
N PHE A 265 -3.82 -8.36 -17.60
CA PHE A 265 -3.84 -9.52 -16.69
C PHE A 265 -5.25 -10.11 -16.61
N ALA A 266 -5.37 -11.30 -16.05
CA ALA A 266 -6.67 -11.95 -15.84
C ALA A 266 -7.36 -11.33 -14.61
N GLY A 267 -8.64 -10.96 -14.74
CA GLY A 267 -9.39 -10.34 -13.65
C GLY A 267 -10.84 -10.05 -14.01
N TYR A 268 -11.51 -9.30 -13.15
CA TYR A 268 -12.90 -8.90 -13.34
C TYR A 268 -13.01 -7.45 -13.79
N VAL A 269 -13.97 -7.20 -14.68
CA VAL A 269 -14.33 -5.86 -15.13
C VAL A 269 -15.09 -5.16 -14.00
N ALA A 270 -14.41 -4.28 -13.27
CA ALA A 270 -15.02 -3.55 -12.16
C ALA A 270 -15.91 -2.39 -12.64
N GLN A 271 -15.44 -1.67 -13.68
CA GLN A 271 -16.17 -0.53 -14.24
C GLN A 271 -16.03 -0.50 -15.75
N ARG A 272 -17.11 -0.09 -16.42
CA ARG A 272 -17.18 0.26 -17.83
C ARG A 272 -17.73 1.68 -17.91
N ASN A 273 -16.89 2.60 -18.34
CA ASN A 273 -17.16 4.03 -18.25
C ASN A 273 -17.60 4.63 -19.58
N LEU A 274 -17.36 3.92 -20.70
CA LEU A 274 -17.73 4.35 -22.03
C LEU A 274 -18.54 3.25 -22.74
N ASP A 275 -19.41 3.69 -23.65
CA ASP A 275 -20.27 2.84 -24.45
C ASP A 275 -19.80 2.74 -25.90
N GLN A 276 -20.38 1.80 -26.65
CA GLN A 276 -20.16 1.70 -28.09
C GLN A 276 -20.59 2.99 -28.78
N GLY A 277 -19.78 3.48 -29.71
CA GLY A 277 -19.98 4.76 -30.40
C GLY A 277 -19.40 5.97 -29.66
N ALA A 278 -18.92 5.82 -28.41
CA ALA A 278 -18.26 6.90 -27.70
C ALA A 278 -16.92 7.27 -28.36
N ALA A 279 -16.59 8.55 -28.37
CA ALA A 279 -15.30 9.05 -28.83
C ALA A 279 -14.24 8.83 -27.73
N VAL A 280 -13.07 8.35 -28.13
CA VAL A 280 -11.88 8.25 -27.30
C VAL A 280 -10.75 9.07 -27.89
N SER A 281 -9.93 9.67 -27.04
CA SER A 281 -8.74 10.40 -27.47
C SER A 281 -7.49 9.69 -26.98
N ALA A 282 -6.41 9.76 -27.76
CA ALA A 282 -5.11 9.32 -27.31
C ALA A 282 -4.74 10.10 -26.04
N GLN A 283 -4.53 9.40 -24.92
CA GLN A 283 -4.11 10.04 -23.70
C GLN A 283 -2.65 10.48 -23.81
N SER A 284 -2.43 11.75 -24.06
CA SER A 284 -1.12 12.35 -23.86
C SER A 284 -0.88 12.48 -22.35
N SER A 285 0.18 11.84 -21.86
CA SER A 285 0.64 11.93 -20.47
C SER A 285 0.85 13.40 -20.11
N GLY A 286 -0.02 14.01 -19.31
CA GLY A 286 0.38 15.27 -18.71
C GLY A 286 -0.63 16.31 -18.28
N THR A 287 -1.92 16.20 -18.56
CA THR A 287 -2.83 17.26 -18.06
C THR A 287 -4.23 16.71 -17.79
N THR A 288 -4.64 16.92 -16.56
CA THR A 288 -5.96 16.82 -15.94
C THR A 288 -6.33 15.50 -15.28
N ASN A 289 -6.59 15.64 -14.01
CA ASN A 289 -7.00 14.68 -12.97
C ASN A 289 -8.35 13.97 -13.21
N THR A 290 -8.83 13.84 -14.43
CA THR A 290 -10.19 13.33 -14.73
C THR A 290 -10.22 12.27 -15.86
N SER A 291 -9.10 11.69 -16.23
CA SER A 291 -9.11 10.62 -17.24
C SER A 291 -9.64 9.33 -16.61
N VAL A 292 -10.92 9.11 -16.73
CA VAL A 292 -11.54 7.84 -16.38
C VAL A 292 -11.22 6.85 -17.49
N GLY A 293 -10.57 5.73 -17.18
CA GLY A 293 -10.27 4.68 -18.16
C GLY A 293 -11.55 4.14 -18.80
N ILE A 294 -11.48 3.64 -20.02
CA ILE A 294 -12.63 3.03 -20.73
C ILE A 294 -13.19 1.88 -19.89
N ILE A 295 -12.28 1.04 -19.42
CA ILE A 295 -12.57 -0.13 -18.55
C ILE A 295 -11.60 -0.10 -17.38
N VAL A 296 -12.10 -0.44 -16.19
CA VAL A 296 -11.29 -0.72 -15.00
C VAL A 296 -11.31 -2.21 -14.74
N LEU A 297 -10.12 -2.82 -14.80
CA LEU A 297 -9.91 -4.24 -14.55
C LEU A 297 -9.31 -4.42 -13.15
N GLN A 298 -9.80 -5.42 -12.39
CA GLN A 298 -9.31 -5.75 -11.05
C GLN A 298 -9.02 -7.24 -10.93
N ASP A 299 -7.85 -7.59 -10.44
CA ASP A 299 -7.55 -8.95 -9.97
C ASP A 299 -7.93 -9.05 -8.50
N ILE A 300 -8.83 -10.01 -8.20
CA ILE A 300 -9.35 -10.30 -6.86
C ILE A 300 -9.10 -11.73 -6.41
N LYS A 301 -8.19 -12.47 -7.07
CA LYS A 301 -7.79 -13.82 -6.63
C LYS A 301 -7.18 -13.81 -5.24
N SER A 302 -6.41 -12.78 -4.94
CA SER A 302 -6.05 -12.33 -3.60
C SER A 302 -6.56 -10.91 -3.42
N VAL A 303 -6.82 -10.52 -2.19
CA VAL A 303 -7.14 -9.13 -1.86
C VAL A 303 -6.10 -8.60 -0.89
N LYS A 304 -5.89 -7.30 -0.91
CA LYS A 304 -5.01 -6.64 0.04
C LYS A 304 -5.79 -5.67 0.91
N ILE A 305 -5.36 -5.55 2.15
CA ILE A 305 -5.87 -4.57 3.10
C ILE A 305 -4.71 -3.68 3.49
N GLN A 306 -4.88 -2.39 3.37
CA GLN A 306 -3.89 -1.42 3.78
C GLN A 306 -4.25 -0.90 5.17
N LEU A 307 -3.41 -1.20 6.15
CA LEU A 307 -3.57 -0.78 7.53
C LEU A 307 -2.64 0.40 7.82
N GLU A 308 -3.09 1.28 8.69
CA GLU A 308 -2.28 2.35 9.24
C GLU A 308 -1.96 2.05 10.71
N VAL A 309 -0.73 1.62 10.96
CA VAL A 309 -0.27 1.23 12.29
C VAL A 309 0.37 2.44 12.99
N PRO A 310 -0.13 2.85 14.17
CA PRO A 310 0.45 3.95 14.95
C PRO A 310 1.90 3.69 15.34
N GLU A 311 2.72 4.73 15.42
CA GLU A 311 4.15 4.70 15.76
C GLU A 311 4.45 3.85 16.99
N ARG A 312 3.64 3.95 18.06
CA ARG A 312 3.79 3.20 19.33
C ARG A 312 3.70 1.68 19.16
N ASP A 313 3.01 1.19 18.12
CA ASP A 313 2.74 -0.23 17.91
C ASP A 313 3.60 -0.86 16.81
N ILE A 314 4.38 -0.06 16.07
CA ILE A 314 5.19 -0.51 14.93
C ILE A 314 6.19 -1.59 15.33
N GLY A 315 6.88 -1.44 16.46
CA GLY A 315 7.88 -2.41 16.92
C GLY A 315 7.31 -3.79 17.26
N ARG A 316 5.99 -3.91 17.37
CA ARG A 316 5.27 -5.15 17.68
C ARG A 316 4.77 -5.87 16.43
N VAL A 317 4.65 -5.17 15.30
CA VAL A 317 4.16 -5.69 14.02
C VAL A 317 5.36 -6.18 13.20
N LYS A 318 5.25 -7.38 12.59
CA LYS A 318 6.34 -7.99 11.81
C LYS A 318 5.80 -8.53 10.49
N VAL A 319 6.61 -8.42 9.42
CA VAL A 319 6.32 -9.08 8.15
C VAL A 319 6.22 -10.58 8.35
N GLY A 320 5.23 -11.22 7.70
CA GLY A 320 4.89 -12.63 7.89
C GLY A 320 4.01 -12.89 9.13
N GLY A 321 3.73 -11.88 9.96
CA GLY A 321 2.84 -12.02 11.12
C GLY A 321 1.44 -12.46 10.73
N PRO A 322 0.80 -13.38 11.47
CA PRO A 322 -0.54 -13.86 11.17
C PRO A 322 -1.59 -12.78 11.48
N VAL A 323 -2.57 -12.70 10.58
CA VAL A 323 -3.68 -11.75 10.70
C VAL A 323 -4.99 -12.49 10.53
N ARG A 324 -5.98 -12.15 11.35
CA ARG A 324 -7.37 -12.62 11.21
C ARG A 324 -8.24 -11.46 10.75
N VAL A 325 -8.99 -11.70 9.71
CA VAL A 325 -9.83 -10.67 9.10
C VAL A 325 -11.29 -11.10 9.16
N THR A 326 -12.15 -10.20 9.59
CA THR A 326 -13.59 -10.35 9.53
C THR A 326 -14.17 -9.27 8.64
N ALA A 327 -15.08 -9.64 7.74
CA ALA A 327 -15.78 -8.70 6.87
C ALA A 327 -17.26 -8.66 7.25
N ASP A 328 -17.85 -7.47 7.28
CA ASP A 328 -19.24 -7.28 7.77
C ASP A 328 -20.29 -8.15 7.09
N PRO A 329 -20.22 -8.45 5.76
CA PRO A 329 -21.18 -9.34 5.11
C PRO A 329 -21.07 -10.81 5.55
N TYR A 330 -19.94 -11.21 6.15
CA TYR A 330 -19.62 -12.60 6.54
C TYR A 330 -19.43 -12.70 8.05
N LYS A 331 -20.46 -12.35 8.81
CA LYS A 331 -20.42 -12.37 10.28
C LYS A 331 -20.08 -13.76 10.83
N GLY A 332 -19.04 -13.82 11.66
CA GLY A 332 -18.57 -15.06 12.29
C GLY A 332 -17.58 -15.88 11.47
N GLU A 333 -17.29 -15.51 10.23
CA GLU A 333 -16.24 -16.13 9.44
C GLU A 333 -14.91 -15.38 9.59
N LEU A 334 -13.83 -16.14 9.74
CA LEU A 334 -12.48 -15.62 9.86
C LEU A 334 -11.69 -15.95 8.58
N PHE A 335 -11.24 -14.92 7.91
CA PHE A 335 -10.32 -15.04 6.79
C PHE A 335 -8.90 -14.91 7.31
N ALA A 336 -8.10 -15.93 7.08
CA ALA A 336 -6.69 -15.92 7.47
C ALA A 336 -5.85 -15.19 6.42
N GLY A 337 -4.97 -14.33 6.87
CA GLY A 337 -4.00 -13.62 6.04
C GLY A 337 -2.68 -13.45 6.75
N SER A 338 -1.76 -12.77 6.11
CA SER A 338 -0.46 -12.43 6.68
C SER A 338 -0.05 -11.01 6.30
N ILE A 339 0.81 -10.42 7.11
CA ILE A 339 1.43 -9.13 6.81
C ILE A 339 2.43 -9.35 5.69
N ALA A 340 2.10 -8.88 4.49
CA ALA A 340 2.91 -9.06 3.29
C ALA A 340 4.05 -8.04 3.22
N ARG A 341 3.77 -6.78 3.57
CA ARG A 341 4.72 -5.67 3.47
C ARG A 341 4.47 -4.61 4.52
N MET A 342 5.54 -3.89 4.87
CA MET A 342 5.51 -2.71 5.71
C MET A 342 6.22 -1.58 4.98
N VAL A 343 5.62 -0.40 4.96
CA VAL A 343 6.23 0.81 4.37
C VAL A 343 7.28 1.33 5.35
N HIS A 344 8.52 1.52 4.88
CA HIS A 344 9.63 2.00 5.73
C HIS A 344 9.65 3.52 5.93
N ALA A 345 8.48 4.17 5.89
CA ALA A 345 8.31 5.58 6.14
C ALA A 345 7.03 5.82 6.95
N LEU A 346 7.09 6.75 7.86
CA LEU A 346 5.92 7.24 8.62
C LEU A 346 5.29 8.41 7.87
N ASP A 347 3.97 8.44 7.82
CA ASP A 347 3.25 9.63 7.43
C ASP A 347 3.39 10.67 8.58
N PRO A 348 4.03 11.84 8.33
CA PRO A 348 4.27 12.82 9.38
C PRO A 348 2.99 13.48 9.91
N ARG A 349 1.89 13.38 9.18
CA ARG A 349 0.61 13.97 9.52
C ARG A 349 -0.20 13.09 10.47
N SER A 350 -0.32 11.81 10.13
CA SER A 350 -1.06 10.82 10.93
C SER A 350 -0.18 10.13 11.98
N ARG A 351 1.15 10.16 11.85
CA ARG A 351 2.13 9.39 12.62
C ARG A 351 1.84 7.89 12.58
N THR A 352 1.46 7.41 11.40
CA THR A 352 1.18 6.02 11.14
C THR A 352 2.13 5.46 10.10
N MET A 353 2.31 4.16 10.11
CA MET A 353 3.07 3.42 9.11
C MET A 353 2.12 2.53 8.32
N GLY A 354 2.20 2.59 7.00
CA GLY A 354 1.43 1.71 6.12
C GLY A 354 1.89 0.26 6.21
N VAL A 355 0.94 -0.64 6.44
CA VAL A 355 1.15 -2.09 6.47
C VAL A 355 0.17 -2.75 5.52
N GLU A 356 0.68 -3.55 4.59
CA GLU A 356 -0.15 -4.31 3.65
C GLU A 356 -0.34 -5.74 4.15
N VAL A 357 -1.58 -6.14 4.28
CA VAL A 357 -2.01 -7.51 4.58
C VAL A 357 -2.55 -8.13 3.30
N GLU A 358 -2.10 -9.33 2.97
CA GLU A 358 -2.61 -10.10 1.83
C GLU A 358 -3.45 -11.27 2.33
N ILE A 359 -4.60 -11.49 1.65
CA ILE A 359 -5.56 -12.53 1.97
C ILE A 359 -5.90 -13.28 0.70
N PRO A 360 -5.69 -14.59 0.65
CA PRO A 360 -6.16 -15.44 -0.45
C PRO A 360 -7.69 -15.38 -0.58
N ASN A 361 -8.19 -15.22 -1.79
CA ASN A 361 -9.63 -15.08 -2.05
C ASN A 361 -10.05 -15.94 -3.26
N PRO A 362 -9.87 -17.29 -3.21
CA PRO A 362 -10.10 -18.17 -4.35
C PRO A 362 -11.55 -18.13 -4.84
N ASP A 363 -12.50 -17.97 -3.95
CA ASP A 363 -13.93 -17.96 -4.26
C ASP A 363 -14.45 -16.55 -4.60
N ALA A 364 -13.58 -15.54 -4.71
CA ALA A 364 -13.93 -14.15 -4.98
C ALA A 364 -15.02 -13.58 -4.02
N ARG A 365 -15.07 -14.08 -2.78
CA ARG A 365 -16.06 -13.67 -1.76
C ARG A 365 -15.75 -12.28 -1.22
N LEU A 366 -14.48 -12.00 -0.92
CA LEU A 366 -14.02 -10.68 -0.51
C LEU A 366 -13.96 -9.78 -1.74
N LYS A 367 -14.74 -8.71 -1.73
CA LYS A 367 -14.82 -7.76 -2.84
C LYS A 367 -14.15 -6.45 -2.48
N PRO A 368 -13.39 -5.84 -3.39
CA PRO A 368 -12.87 -4.49 -3.19
C PRO A 368 -13.97 -3.51 -2.83
N GLY A 369 -13.69 -2.62 -1.87
CA GLY A 369 -14.64 -1.67 -1.32
C GLY A 369 -15.45 -2.19 -0.13
N MET A 370 -15.28 -3.44 0.30
CA MET A 370 -15.83 -3.92 1.57
C MET A 370 -14.97 -3.42 2.73
N PHE A 371 -15.62 -3.12 3.87
CA PHE A 371 -14.93 -2.86 5.13
C PHE A 371 -14.55 -4.17 5.82
N ALA A 372 -13.36 -4.19 6.36
CA ALA A 372 -12.83 -5.31 7.11
C ALA A 372 -12.29 -4.86 8.46
N ARG A 373 -12.53 -5.69 9.48
CA ARG A 373 -11.84 -5.59 10.77
C ARG A 373 -10.69 -6.60 10.76
N VAL A 374 -9.52 -6.09 11.05
CA VAL A 374 -8.26 -6.83 10.98
C VAL A 374 -7.68 -6.96 12.39
N GLU A 375 -7.48 -8.19 12.84
CA GLU A 375 -6.81 -8.50 14.11
C GLU A 375 -5.41 -9.04 13.80
N ALA A 376 -4.38 -8.23 14.02
CA ALA A 376 -3.00 -8.66 13.92
C ALA A 376 -2.53 -9.25 15.23
N VAL A 377 -2.09 -10.50 15.23
CA VAL A 377 -1.48 -11.14 16.41
C VAL A 377 -0.03 -10.66 16.48
N VAL A 378 0.27 -9.83 17.49
CA VAL A 378 1.58 -9.19 17.63
C VAL A 378 2.48 -9.89 18.63
N GLU A 379 1.89 -10.63 19.58
CA GLU A 379 2.62 -11.39 20.58
C GLU A 379 1.79 -12.59 21.02
N THR A 380 2.43 -13.75 21.12
CA THR A 380 1.83 -14.95 21.70
C THR A 380 2.65 -15.36 22.90
N ARG A 381 2.04 -15.41 24.08
CA ARG A 381 2.65 -15.89 25.30
C ARG A 381 2.06 -17.25 25.66
N THR A 382 2.90 -18.26 25.63
CA THR A 382 2.48 -19.65 25.85
C THR A 382 2.56 -20.07 27.32
N GLY A 383 1.55 -20.79 27.79
CA GLY A 383 1.53 -21.40 29.12
C GLY A 383 1.54 -20.42 30.30
N VAL A 384 1.07 -19.19 30.09
CA VAL A 384 1.05 -18.16 31.15
C VAL A 384 -0.14 -18.35 32.09
N LEU A 385 0.06 -18.00 33.37
CA LEU A 385 -0.99 -18.07 34.39
C LEU A 385 -1.99 -16.95 34.16
N SER A 386 -3.25 -17.29 33.95
CA SER A 386 -4.30 -16.35 33.58
C SER A 386 -5.52 -16.44 34.46
N VAL A 387 -6.16 -15.30 34.70
CA VAL A 387 -7.44 -15.18 35.40
C VAL A 387 -8.41 -14.34 34.56
N PRO A 388 -9.74 -14.52 34.71
CA PRO A 388 -10.74 -13.64 34.07
C PRO A 388 -10.53 -12.19 34.51
N MET A 389 -10.74 -11.25 33.60
CA MET A 389 -10.56 -9.81 33.88
C MET A 389 -11.43 -9.30 35.03
N GLU A 390 -12.60 -9.91 35.19
CA GLU A 390 -13.57 -9.58 36.22
C GLU A 390 -13.08 -9.84 37.63
N THR A 391 -12.03 -10.66 37.81
CA THR A 391 -11.42 -10.95 39.13
C THR A 391 -10.59 -9.79 39.64
N LEU A 392 -10.16 -8.89 38.75
CA LEU A 392 -9.29 -7.77 39.13
C LEU A 392 -10.10 -6.69 39.88
N ARG A 393 -9.43 -6.05 40.81
CA ARG A 393 -9.83 -4.81 41.45
C ARG A 393 -8.80 -3.75 41.14
N VAL A 394 -9.19 -2.80 40.26
CA VAL A 394 -8.34 -1.68 39.87
C VAL A 394 -8.80 -0.45 40.62
N GLY A 395 -7.90 0.22 41.35
CA GLY A 395 -8.15 1.43 42.12
C GLY A 395 -6.97 2.41 41.96
N GLU A 396 -6.83 3.37 42.85
CA GLU A 396 -5.71 4.36 42.85
C GLU A 396 -4.33 3.74 43.24
N GLY A 397 -4.24 2.43 43.40
CA GLY A 397 -3.01 1.70 43.74
C GLY A 397 -2.68 0.58 42.75
N PRO A 398 -1.75 -0.31 43.13
CA PRO A 398 -1.43 -1.49 42.34
C PRO A 398 -2.68 -2.36 42.13
N PRO A 399 -2.83 -3.06 41.00
CA PRO A 399 -3.95 -3.97 40.78
C PRO A 399 -3.96 -5.09 41.81
N LEU A 400 -5.15 -5.39 42.35
CA LEU A 400 -5.37 -6.34 43.43
C LEU A 400 -6.27 -7.48 42.96
N VAL A 401 -6.05 -8.65 43.52
CA VAL A 401 -6.92 -9.82 43.36
C VAL A 401 -7.33 -10.31 44.76
N MET A 402 -8.60 -10.65 44.91
CA MET A 402 -9.07 -11.27 46.16
C MET A 402 -9.00 -12.80 46.04
N VAL A 403 -8.27 -13.42 46.95
CA VAL A 403 -8.14 -14.88 47.04
C VAL A 403 -8.77 -15.39 48.31
N VAL A 404 -9.21 -16.65 48.30
CA VAL A 404 -9.69 -17.33 49.51
C VAL A 404 -8.65 -18.33 49.96
N ARG A 405 -8.05 -18.07 51.15
CA ARG A 405 -7.12 -18.99 51.80
C ARG A 405 -7.72 -19.45 53.13
N ASN A 406 -7.84 -20.75 53.34
CA ASN A 406 -8.45 -21.34 54.56
C ASN A 406 -9.83 -20.77 54.91
N GLY A 407 -10.64 -20.44 53.87
CA GLY A 407 -11.99 -19.89 54.07
C GLY A 407 -12.01 -18.40 54.45
N VAL A 408 -10.90 -17.68 54.36
CA VAL A 408 -10.78 -16.25 54.65
C VAL A 408 -10.34 -15.51 53.41
N VAL A 409 -10.91 -14.32 53.18
CA VAL A 409 -10.56 -13.44 52.04
C VAL A 409 -9.26 -12.71 52.33
N GLU A 410 -8.30 -12.86 51.42
CA GLU A 410 -7.06 -12.10 51.41
C GLU A 410 -6.96 -11.28 50.12
N THR A 411 -6.50 -10.04 50.23
CA THR A 411 -6.24 -9.19 49.08
C THR A 411 -4.76 -9.23 48.73
N VAL A 412 -4.44 -9.67 47.52
CA VAL A 412 -3.05 -9.87 47.07
C VAL A 412 -2.76 -8.89 45.95
N PRO A 413 -1.69 -8.09 46.07
CA PRO A 413 -1.23 -7.27 44.95
C PRO A 413 -0.63 -8.16 43.86
N VAL A 414 -0.99 -7.88 42.61
CA VAL A 414 -0.55 -8.67 41.48
C VAL A 414 0.14 -7.79 40.42
N GLN A 415 1.09 -8.38 39.72
CA GLN A 415 1.70 -7.77 38.54
C GLN A 415 1.05 -8.36 37.30
N LEU A 416 0.38 -7.49 36.54
CA LEU A 416 -0.33 -7.88 35.33
C LEU A 416 0.64 -7.97 34.15
N GLY A 417 0.37 -8.88 33.20
CA GLY A 417 1.05 -9.05 31.95
C GLY A 417 0.12 -8.79 30.75
N ALA A 418 0.20 -9.67 29.78
CA ALA A 418 -0.62 -9.61 28.58
C ALA A 418 -2.10 -9.94 28.89
N ALA A 419 -3.02 -9.34 28.13
CA ALA A 419 -4.45 -9.58 28.25
C ALA A 419 -5.07 -9.90 26.89
N ASP A 420 -6.09 -10.75 26.90
CA ASP A 420 -6.95 -11.01 25.75
C ASP A 420 -8.45 -10.94 26.14
N ALA A 421 -9.35 -11.30 25.23
CA ALA A 421 -10.78 -11.27 25.48
C ALA A 421 -11.24 -12.26 26.57
N LYS A 422 -10.42 -13.27 26.93
CA LYS A 422 -10.76 -14.32 27.89
C LYS A 422 -10.17 -14.10 29.28
N GLY A 423 -9.20 -13.18 29.45
CA GLY A 423 -8.59 -12.86 30.72
C GLY A 423 -7.23 -12.19 30.61
N ILE A 424 -6.54 -12.11 31.76
CA ILE A 424 -5.28 -11.39 31.86
C ILE A 424 -4.21 -12.28 32.52
N GLU A 425 -2.99 -12.15 32.06
CA GLU A 425 -1.81 -12.79 32.62
C GLU A 425 -1.46 -12.20 33.98
N ILE A 426 -1.17 -13.06 34.92
CA ILE A 426 -0.59 -12.70 36.22
C ILE A 426 0.89 -13.13 36.23
N VAL A 427 1.77 -12.13 36.13
CA VAL A 427 3.23 -12.36 36.11
C VAL A 427 3.77 -12.68 37.50
N LYS A 428 3.23 -12.01 38.54
CA LYS A 428 3.63 -12.21 39.94
C LYS A 428 2.44 -11.98 40.86
N GLY A 429 2.47 -12.62 42.03
CA GLY A 429 1.53 -12.39 43.13
C GLY A 429 0.45 -13.44 43.26
N LEU A 430 0.33 -14.42 42.36
CA LEU A 430 -0.70 -15.44 42.40
C LEU A 430 -0.12 -16.83 42.10
N GLY A 431 -0.57 -17.85 42.84
CA GLY A 431 -0.21 -19.25 42.62
C GLY A 431 -1.29 -20.00 41.82
N GLU A 432 -0.91 -21.12 41.19
CA GLU A 432 -1.79 -21.95 40.37
C GLU A 432 -2.99 -22.55 41.09
N ARG A 433 -2.82 -22.85 42.39
CA ARG A 433 -3.82 -23.54 43.20
C ARG A 433 -4.67 -22.61 44.06
N GLU A 434 -4.52 -21.32 43.89
CA GLU A 434 -5.26 -20.35 44.67
C GLU A 434 -6.68 -20.18 44.13
N GLN A 435 -7.62 -19.95 45.04
CA GLN A 435 -9.00 -19.69 44.70
C GLN A 435 -9.24 -18.18 44.61
N VAL A 436 -9.41 -17.68 43.40
CA VAL A 436 -9.63 -16.26 43.11
C VAL A 436 -11.12 -15.96 43.09
N ILE A 437 -11.55 -14.91 43.76
CA ILE A 437 -12.96 -14.51 43.80
C ILE A 437 -13.33 -13.86 42.45
N LEU A 438 -14.28 -14.47 41.76
CA LEU A 438 -14.87 -13.95 40.51
C LEU A 438 -16.18 -13.20 40.78
N GLN A 439 -17.05 -13.79 41.59
CA GLN A 439 -18.38 -13.25 41.93
C GLN A 439 -18.50 -12.94 43.42
N GLY A 440 -19.13 -11.82 43.76
CA GLY A 440 -19.33 -11.41 45.14
C GLY A 440 -18.17 -10.62 45.76
N LYS A 441 -17.18 -10.19 44.96
CA LYS A 441 -16.02 -9.43 45.45
C LYS A 441 -16.38 -8.11 46.16
N ASP A 442 -17.52 -7.51 45.83
CA ASP A 442 -17.98 -6.25 46.40
C ASP A 442 -18.76 -6.44 47.70
N LEU A 443 -19.13 -7.70 48.01
CA LEU A 443 -19.89 -8.06 49.20
C LEU A 443 -18.98 -8.46 50.36
N VAL A 444 -17.68 -8.63 50.11
CA VAL A 444 -16.71 -9.14 51.08
C VAL A 444 -15.57 -8.17 51.33
N ARG A 445 -14.95 -8.27 52.48
CA ARG A 445 -13.78 -7.45 52.90
C ARG A 445 -12.61 -8.36 53.26
N GLN A 446 -11.41 -7.82 53.20
CA GLN A 446 -10.20 -8.47 53.63
C GLN A 446 -10.38 -9.00 55.08
N GLY A 447 -9.97 -10.24 55.34
CA GLY A 447 -10.08 -10.90 56.65
C GLY A 447 -11.45 -11.52 56.95
N GLN A 448 -12.44 -11.38 56.09
CA GLN A 448 -13.78 -11.93 56.28
C GLN A 448 -13.84 -13.42 55.91
N LYS A 449 -14.52 -14.22 56.76
CA LYS A 449 -14.82 -15.63 56.44
C LYS A 449 -15.87 -15.71 55.35
N VAL A 450 -15.66 -16.59 54.37
CA VAL A 450 -16.56 -16.79 53.23
C VAL A 450 -16.76 -18.28 52.95
N ARG A 451 -17.87 -18.60 52.36
CA ARG A 451 -18.13 -19.93 51.76
C ARG A 451 -17.88 -19.83 50.26
N THR A 452 -17.11 -20.76 49.72
CA THR A 452 -16.78 -20.77 48.30
C THR A 452 -17.70 -21.70 47.52
N THR A 453 -18.07 -21.28 46.32
CA THR A 453 -18.68 -22.14 45.32
C THR A 453 -17.88 -21.99 44.02
N PRO A 454 -17.61 -23.08 43.29
CA PRO A 454 -17.01 -22.90 41.96
C PRO A 454 -17.90 -21.98 41.12
N ALA A 455 -17.36 -20.88 40.67
CA ALA A 455 -18.03 -20.07 39.64
C ALA A 455 -17.90 -20.89 38.36
N GLY A 456 -18.98 -21.59 38.00
CA GLY A 456 -18.99 -22.43 36.80
C GLY A 456 -18.62 -21.64 35.59
N GLY A 457 -17.62 -22.11 34.80
CA GLY A 457 -17.38 -21.68 33.48
C GLY A 457 -18.58 -22.06 32.60
N GLN A 458 -19.25 -21.08 32.06
CA GLN A 458 -20.02 -21.21 30.81
C GLN A 458 -19.11 -20.96 29.63
#